data_a6878c24e292425f401c84b9e5e14f08
#
_entry.id   a6878c24e292425f401c84b9e5e14f08
#
_cell.length_a   1.000
_cell.length_b   1.000
_cell.length_c   1.000
_cell.angle_alpha   90.00
_cell.angle_beta   90.00
_cell.angle_gamma   90.00
#
_symmetry.space_group_name_H-M   'P 1'
#
loop_
_entity.id
_entity.type
_entity.pdbx_description
1 polymer ?
#
loop_
_entity_poly.entity_id
_entity_poly.type
_entity_poly.pdbx_seq_one_letter_code
_entity_poly.pdbx_strand_id
1 'polypeptide(L)'
;MNTKKSHPKLRIALAVILAVVLICSAAFAVYVNIYYHAEPAAVQALAADSAVSVYELRDGITVFAPEEPSAGFIFYPGGKVEHTAYAPLLRACAERGVLCVLIRMPFNLAVFDINGGQRHPGAIPGCSALVSWRTFVRGRYGGLLCGGSHR
;
A
#
# COMPACT_ATOMS: atom_id res chain seq x y z
N MET A 1 -54.13 -24.85 -5.26
CA MET A 1 -53.57 -23.52 -5.59
C MET A 1 -53.01 -22.92 -4.30
N ASN A 2 -51.71 -22.83 -4.17
CA ASN A 2 -51.07 -22.37 -2.94
C ASN A 2 -50.83 -20.86 -3.08
N THR A 3 -51.71 -20.07 -2.49
CA THR A 3 -51.58 -18.60 -2.50
C THR A 3 -50.46 -18.20 -1.55
N LYS A 4 -49.31 -17.86 -2.12
CA LYS A 4 -48.12 -17.37 -1.44
C LYS A 4 -48.48 -16.08 -0.67
N LYS A 5 -48.70 -16.17 0.65
CA LYS A 5 -48.97 -15.01 1.51
C LYS A 5 -47.86 -13.98 1.31
N SER A 6 -48.18 -12.90 0.64
CA SER A 6 -47.25 -11.77 0.46
C SER A 6 -47.14 -11.03 1.80
N HIS A 7 -45.93 -11.00 2.37
CA HIS A 7 -45.62 -10.26 3.60
C HIS A 7 -45.18 -8.83 3.24
N PRO A 8 -46.10 -7.85 3.13
CA PRO A 8 -45.77 -6.52 2.65
C PRO A 8 -44.75 -5.81 3.57
N LYS A 9 -44.82 -6.02 4.87
CA LYS A 9 -43.89 -5.46 5.86
C LYS A 9 -42.44 -5.98 5.62
N LEU A 10 -42.29 -7.26 5.28
CA LEU A 10 -40.99 -7.83 4.98
C LEU A 10 -40.40 -7.26 3.67
N ARG A 11 -41.24 -7.04 2.66
CA ARG A 11 -40.80 -6.43 1.38
C ARG A 11 -40.34 -5.00 1.58
N ILE A 12 -41.05 -4.22 2.40
CA ILE A 12 -40.67 -2.84 2.74
C ILE A 12 -39.36 -2.85 3.52
N ALA A 13 -39.22 -3.72 4.53
CA ALA A 13 -37.99 -3.83 5.30
C ALA A 13 -36.78 -4.20 4.41
N LEU A 14 -36.93 -5.16 3.49
CA LEU A 14 -35.89 -5.53 2.53
C LEU A 14 -35.55 -4.36 1.58
N ALA A 15 -36.54 -3.61 1.11
CA ALA A 15 -36.31 -2.46 0.25
C ALA A 15 -35.54 -1.35 0.99
N VAL A 16 -35.87 -1.10 2.26
CA VAL A 16 -35.14 -0.11 3.09
C VAL A 16 -33.73 -0.55 3.34
N ILE A 17 -33.49 -1.83 3.68
CA ILE A 17 -32.12 -2.37 3.85
C ILE A 17 -31.33 -2.22 2.56
N LEU A 18 -31.90 -2.59 1.42
CA LEU A 18 -31.24 -2.45 0.12
C LEU A 18 -30.90 -0.99 -0.19
N ALA A 19 -31.81 -0.07 0.06
CA ALA A 19 -31.55 1.35 -0.14
C ALA A 19 -30.40 1.87 0.75
N VAL A 20 -30.38 1.48 2.03
CA VAL A 20 -29.28 1.84 2.93
C VAL A 20 -27.95 1.27 2.45
N VAL A 21 -27.90 -0.01 2.03
CA VAL A 21 -26.68 -0.63 1.48
C VAL A 21 -26.20 0.11 0.25
N LEU A 22 -27.09 0.48 -0.66
CA LEU A 22 -26.73 1.23 -1.87
C LEU A 22 -26.17 2.62 -1.54
N ILE A 23 -26.78 3.34 -0.61
CA ILE A 23 -26.32 4.66 -0.16
C ILE A 23 -24.92 4.53 0.49
N CYS A 24 -24.74 3.57 1.39
CA CYS A 24 -23.45 3.34 2.03
C CYS A 24 -22.37 2.95 1.02
N SER A 25 -22.70 2.11 0.03
CA SER A 25 -21.78 1.71 -1.03
C SER A 25 -21.39 2.89 -1.92
N ALA A 26 -22.34 3.75 -2.28
CA ALA A 26 -22.07 4.96 -3.04
C ALA A 26 -21.19 5.94 -2.26
N ALA A 27 -21.52 6.17 -0.98
CA ALA A 27 -20.71 7.01 -0.10
C ALA A 27 -19.28 6.49 0.07
N PHE A 28 -19.12 5.17 0.22
CA PHE A 28 -17.81 4.53 0.28
C PHE A 28 -17.04 4.67 -1.03
N ALA A 29 -17.70 4.46 -2.18
CA ALA A 29 -17.08 4.66 -3.50
C ALA A 29 -16.56 6.10 -3.68
N VAL A 30 -17.36 7.10 -3.28
CA VAL A 30 -16.90 8.51 -3.30
C VAL A 30 -15.73 8.71 -2.35
N TYR A 31 -15.81 8.18 -1.14
CA TYR A 31 -14.75 8.30 -0.13
C TYR A 31 -13.40 7.76 -0.60
N VAL A 32 -13.36 6.59 -1.25
CA VAL A 32 -12.10 5.98 -1.70
C VAL A 32 -11.52 6.64 -2.96
N ASN A 33 -12.37 7.31 -3.75
CA ASN A 33 -11.92 8.05 -4.94
C ASN A 33 -11.39 9.45 -4.63
N ILE A 34 -11.63 9.99 -3.43
CA ILE A 34 -11.07 11.26 -2.99
C ILE A 34 -9.75 10.98 -2.26
N TYR A 35 -8.64 11.05 -2.96
CA TYR A 35 -7.29 10.87 -2.40
C TYR A 35 -6.31 11.87 -3.02
N TYR A 36 -5.16 12.06 -2.38
CA TYR A 36 -4.10 12.95 -2.85
C TYR A 36 -3.29 12.25 -3.93
N HIS A 37 -3.26 12.84 -5.11
CA HIS A 37 -2.48 12.34 -6.25
C HIS A 37 -1.00 12.69 -6.10
N ALA A 38 -0.15 11.89 -6.75
CA ALA A 38 1.27 12.17 -6.85
C ALA A 38 1.51 13.38 -7.76
N GLU A 39 2.40 14.27 -7.35
CA GLU A 39 2.86 15.37 -8.19
C GLU A 39 3.76 14.88 -9.34
N PRO A 40 3.87 15.63 -10.44
CA PRO A 40 4.74 15.24 -11.56
C PRO A 40 6.19 14.98 -11.16
N ALA A 41 6.72 15.70 -10.19
CA ALA A 41 8.06 15.48 -9.64
C ALA A 41 8.18 14.12 -8.94
N ALA A 42 7.13 13.64 -8.30
CA ALA A 42 7.10 12.32 -7.68
C ALA A 42 7.12 11.20 -8.73
N VAL A 43 6.41 11.39 -9.84
CA VAL A 43 6.41 10.45 -10.95
C VAL A 43 7.80 10.39 -11.63
N GLN A 44 8.49 11.52 -11.77
CA GLN A 44 9.86 11.56 -12.30
C GLN A 44 10.86 10.78 -11.42
N ALA A 45 10.64 10.75 -10.11
CA ALA A 45 11.49 9.98 -9.19
C ALA A 45 11.37 8.46 -9.37
N LEU A 46 10.41 7.98 -10.15
CA LEU A 46 10.31 6.56 -10.55
C LEU A 46 11.24 6.19 -11.70
N ALA A 47 11.85 7.15 -12.38
CA ALA A 47 12.80 6.85 -13.44
C ALA A 47 14.09 6.23 -12.86
N ALA A 48 14.53 5.12 -13.44
CA ALA A 48 15.81 4.53 -13.09
C ALA A 48 16.97 5.39 -13.64
N ASP A 49 18.08 5.42 -12.91
CA ASP A 49 19.33 6.02 -13.36
C ASP A 49 20.53 5.14 -13.00
N SER A 50 21.77 5.67 -13.16
CA SER A 50 22.99 4.95 -12.85
C SER A 50 23.20 4.68 -11.36
N ALA A 51 22.53 5.42 -10.46
CA ALA A 51 22.71 5.30 -9.02
C ALA A 51 21.65 4.41 -8.37
N VAL A 52 20.43 4.42 -8.90
CA VAL A 52 19.28 3.70 -8.34
C VAL A 52 18.49 3.02 -9.45
N SER A 53 18.45 1.70 -9.40
CA SER A 53 17.54 0.90 -10.23
C SER A 53 16.15 0.95 -9.66
N VAL A 54 15.18 1.36 -10.47
CA VAL A 54 13.76 1.37 -10.08
C VAL A 54 13.00 0.40 -10.96
N TYR A 55 12.32 -0.56 -10.35
CA TYR A 55 11.52 -1.55 -11.08
C TYR A 55 10.28 -1.95 -10.29
N GLU A 56 9.26 -2.38 -11.01
CA GLU A 56 8.01 -2.84 -10.44
C GLU A 56 7.97 -4.38 -10.44
N LEU A 57 7.65 -4.94 -9.29
CA LEU A 57 7.36 -6.36 -9.12
C LEU A 57 5.87 -6.62 -9.32
N ARG A 58 5.49 -7.90 -9.32
CA ARG A 58 4.07 -8.30 -9.33
C ARG A 58 3.34 -7.66 -8.13
N ASP A 59 2.03 -7.49 -8.27
CA ASP A 59 1.13 -6.92 -7.25
C ASP A 59 1.35 -5.44 -6.91
N GLY A 60 1.99 -4.67 -7.82
CA GLY A 60 2.18 -3.22 -7.67
C GLY A 60 3.19 -2.84 -6.58
N ILE A 61 4.22 -3.67 -6.41
CA ILE A 61 5.35 -3.38 -5.52
C ILE A 61 6.43 -2.67 -6.32
N THR A 62 6.79 -1.45 -5.94
CA THR A 62 7.90 -0.72 -6.54
C THR A 62 9.14 -0.85 -5.68
N VAL A 63 10.26 -1.22 -6.28
CA VAL A 63 11.56 -1.40 -5.62
C VAL A 63 12.52 -0.32 -6.08
N PHE A 64 13.15 0.36 -5.14
CA PHE A 64 14.27 1.28 -5.35
C PHE A 64 15.52 0.60 -4.83
N ALA A 65 16.35 0.12 -5.75
CA ALA A 65 17.53 -0.67 -5.44
C ALA A 65 18.81 0.11 -5.76
N PRO A 66 19.63 0.45 -4.75
CA PRO A 66 20.99 0.92 -4.99
C PRO A 66 21.87 -0.25 -5.47
N GLU A 67 23.03 0.06 -6.04
CA GLU A 67 23.98 -0.95 -6.53
C GLU A 67 24.47 -1.87 -5.41
N GLU A 68 24.80 -1.29 -4.25
CA GLU A 68 25.25 -2.01 -3.05
C GLU A 68 24.38 -1.63 -1.83
N PRO A 69 23.30 -2.36 -1.56
CA PRO A 69 22.45 -2.07 -0.43
C PRO A 69 23.08 -2.44 0.91
N SER A 70 23.21 -1.48 1.80
CA SER A 70 23.67 -1.70 3.18
C SER A 70 22.52 -2.04 4.14
N ALA A 71 21.32 -1.62 3.81
CA ALA A 71 20.10 -1.87 4.58
C ALA A 71 18.89 -1.92 3.65
N GLY A 72 17.78 -2.45 4.14
CA GLY A 72 16.54 -2.46 3.40
C GLY A 72 15.33 -2.22 4.28
N PHE A 73 14.30 -1.55 3.75
CA PHE A 73 13.04 -1.40 4.45
C PHE A 73 11.82 -1.47 3.51
N ILE A 74 10.70 -1.88 4.07
CA ILE A 74 9.43 -1.89 3.37
C ILE A 74 8.61 -0.68 3.83
N PHE A 75 8.17 0.12 2.86
CA PHE A 75 7.36 1.30 3.11
C PHE A 75 5.89 1.05 2.79
N TYR A 76 5.04 1.31 3.77
CA TYR A 76 3.60 1.29 3.64
C TYR A 76 3.09 2.72 3.55
N PRO A 77 2.50 3.14 2.41
CA PRO A 77 2.01 4.50 2.25
C PRO A 77 0.89 4.83 3.22
N GLY A 78 0.76 6.12 3.53
CA GLY A 78 -0.34 6.63 4.34
C GLY A 78 -1.69 6.50 3.64
N GLY A 79 -2.78 6.46 4.42
CA GLY A 79 -4.12 6.38 3.87
C GLY A 79 -4.50 7.62 3.04
N LYS A 80 -5.23 7.39 1.94
CA LYS A 80 -5.71 8.43 1.02
C LYS A 80 -4.60 9.23 0.31
N VAL A 81 -3.42 8.65 0.16
CA VAL A 81 -2.31 9.22 -0.61
C VAL A 81 -1.90 8.19 -1.66
N GLU A 82 -1.71 8.65 -2.88
CA GLU A 82 -1.18 7.81 -3.95
C GLU A 82 0.24 7.33 -3.57
N HIS A 83 0.48 6.02 -3.66
CA HIS A 83 1.76 5.43 -3.22
C HIS A 83 2.96 6.05 -3.92
N THR A 84 2.84 6.42 -5.20
CA THR A 84 3.89 7.05 -5.99
C THR A 84 4.30 8.44 -5.48
N ALA A 85 3.46 9.10 -4.66
CA ALA A 85 3.81 10.37 -4.02
C ALA A 85 5.02 10.27 -3.07
N TYR A 86 5.34 9.05 -2.61
CA TYR A 86 6.49 8.78 -1.75
C TYR A 86 7.77 8.42 -2.52
N ALA A 87 7.72 8.34 -3.85
CA ALA A 87 8.87 7.97 -4.67
C ALA A 87 10.10 8.86 -4.45
N PRO A 88 10.02 10.20 -4.34
CA PRO A 88 11.19 11.04 -4.07
C PRO A 88 11.88 10.73 -2.76
N LEU A 89 11.10 10.45 -1.71
CA LEU A 89 11.63 10.07 -0.40
C LEU A 89 12.40 8.75 -0.47
N LEU A 90 11.79 7.74 -1.11
CA LEU A 90 12.37 6.40 -1.21
C LEU A 90 13.60 6.38 -2.10
N ARG A 91 13.57 7.17 -3.18
CA ARG A 91 14.73 7.39 -4.03
C ARG A 91 15.89 8.01 -3.26
N ALA A 92 15.64 9.08 -2.50
CA ALA A 92 16.67 9.73 -1.68
C ALA A 92 17.25 8.79 -0.60
N CYS A 93 16.48 7.82 -0.11
CA CYS A 93 16.98 6.75 0.76
C CYS A 93 17.84 5.75 -0.03
N ALA A 94 17.42 5.37 -1.24
CA ALA A 94 18.14 4.45 -2.08
C ALA A 94 19.50 5.03 -2.53
N GLU A 95 19.56 6.31 -2.86
CA GLU A 95 20.82 7.02 -3.14
C GLU A 95 21.82 7.00 -1.96
N ARG A 96 21.32 6.72 -0.75
CA ARG A 96 22.16 6.53 0.46
C ARG A 96 22.45 5.07 0.78
N GLY A 97 22.22 4.16 -0.16
CA GLY A 97 22.49 2.74 0.01
C GLY A 97 21.40 1.97 0.75
N VAL A 98 20.17 2.48 0.82
CA VAL A 98 19.05 1.77 1.45
C VAL A 98 18.13 1.20 0.38
N LEU A 99 18.01 -0.11 0.32
CA LEU A 99 17.02 -0.76 -0.56
C LEU A 99 15.62 -0.49 -0.04
N CYS A 100 14.79 0.15 -0.85
CA CYS A 100 13.44 0.55 -0.46
C CYS A 100 12.38 -0.19 -1.27
N VAL A 101 11.38 -0.72 -0.57
CA VAL A 101 10.25 -1.42 -1.18
C VAL A 101 8.98 -0.67 -0.86
N LEU A 102 8.35 -0.12 -1.87
CA LEU A 102 7.09 0.60 -1.78
C LEU A 102 5.93 -0.33 -2.14
N ILE A 103 5.01 -0.52 -1.22
CA ILE A 103 3.84 -1.38 -1.43
C ILE A 103 2.65 -0.53 -1.87
N ARG A 104 2.01 -0.95 -2.97
CA ARG A 104 0.73 -0.37 -3.39
C ARG A 104 -0.40 -0.96 -2.55
N MET A 105 -1.19 -0.09 -1.91
CA MET A 105 -2.33 -0.49 -1.11
C MET A 105 -3.63 -0.45 -1.90
N PRO A 106 -4.52 -1.45 -1.75
CA PRO A 106 -5.86 -1.38 -2.32
C PRO A 106 -6.59 -0.13 -1.83
N PHE A 107 -7.21 0.59 -2.75
CA PHE A 107 -7.94 1.84 -2.48
C PHE A 107 -7.12 2.92 -1.76
N ASN A 108 -5.78 2.89 -1.84
CA ASN A 108 -4.89 3.76 -1.07
C ASN A 108 -5.16 3.72 0.45
N LEU A 109 -5.57 2.57 0.97
CA LEU A 109 -5.90 2.36 2.38
C LEU A 109 -5.14 1.15 2.93
N ALA A 110 -4.16 1.40 3.80
CA ALA A 110 -3.31 0.35 4.38
C ALA A 110 -4.08 -0.70 5.19
N VAL A 111 -5.30 -0.39 5.63
CA VAL A 111 -6.16 -1.32 6.38
C VAL A 111 -6.59 -2.54 5.56
N PHE A 112 -6.63 -2.43 4.23
CA PHE A 112 -7.04 -3.53 3.35
C PHE A 112 -5.91 -4.50 2.99
N ASP A 113 -4.65 -4.15 3.31
CA ASP A 113 -3.52 -5.04 3.08
C ASP A 113 -2.45 -4.94 4.18
N ILE A 114 -2.85 -5.28 5.38
CA ILE A 114 -1.99 -5.23 6.58
C ILE A 114 -0.76 -6.15 6.46
N ASN A 115 -0.88 -7.22 5.68
CA ASN A 115 0.15 -8.25 5.52
C ASN A 115 0.82 -8.24 4.14
N GLY A 116 0.64 -7.19 3.34
CA GLY A 116 1.17 -7.11 1.98
C GLY A 116 2.68 -7.36 1.89
N GLY A 117 3.47 -6.83 2.83
CA GLY A 117 4.90 -7.06 2.88
C GLY A 117 5.33 -8.46 3.32
N GLN A 118 4.46 -9.21 3.99
CA GLN A 118 4.77 -10.59 4.41
C GLN A 118 4.59 -11.60 3.28
N ARG A 119 3.86 -11.25 2.22
CA ARG A 119 3.62 -12.13 1.08
C ARG A 119 4.84 -12.29 0.17
N HIS A 120 5.83 -11.42 0.30
CA HIS A 120 7.01 -11.41 -0.58
C HIS A 120 8.35 -11.36 0.19
N PRO A 121 8.61 -12.26 1.15
CA PRO A 121 9.87 -12.27 1.89
C PRO A 121 11.08 -12.57 1.01
N GLY A 122 10.87 -13.15 -0.18
CA GLY A 122 11.93 -13.46 -1.15
C GLY A 122 12.09 -12.40 -2.26
N ALA A 123 11.30 -11.32 -2.26
CA ALA A 123 11.35 -10.30 -3.31
C ALA A 123 12.56 -9.36 -3.18
N ILE A 124 13.36 -9.51 -2.12
CA ILE A 124 14.50 -8.66 -1.85
C ILE A 124 15.76 -9.53 -1.81
N PRO A 125 16.52 -9.58 -2.92
CA PRO A 125 17.80 -10.29 -2.94
C PRO A 125 18.78 -9.65 -1.95
N GLY A 126 19.35 -10.46 -1.06
CA GLY A 126 20.45 -10.06 -0.19
C GLY A 126 20.10 -9.53 1.21
N CYS A 127 18.84 -9.37 1.55
CA CYS A 127 18.43 -8.99 2.91
C CYS A 127 17.83 -10.16 3.68
N SER A 128 18.52 -10.64 4.70
CA SER A 128 18.02 -11.68 5.62
C SER A 128 17.06 -11.14 6.69
N ALA A 129 16.91 -9.82 6.81
CA ALA A 129 15.97 -9.16 7.70
C ALA A 129 15.45 -7.87 7.07
N LEU A 130 14.14 -7.67 7.10
CA LEU A 130 13.44 -6.52 6.57
C LEU A 130 12.87 -5.67 7.69
N VAL A 131 13.09 -4.37 7.63
CA VAL A 131 12.41 -3.39 8.47
C VAL A 131 11.09 -3.01 7.81
N SER A 132 9.99 -3.24 8.50
CA SER A 132 8.69 -2.76 8.06
C SER A 132 8.34 -1.48 8.81
N TRP A 133 8.28 -0.36 8.09
CA TRP A 133 7.78 0.91 8.63
C TRP A 133 6.32 1.10 8.23
N ARG A 134 5.44 1.09 9.20
CA ARG A 134 4.04 1.46 8.99
C ARG A 134 3.85 2.92 9.36
N THR A 135 3.62 3.77 8.37
CA THR A 135 3.13 5.13 8.61
C THR A 135 1.66 5.03 8.96
N PHE A 136 1.36 4.58 10.17
CA PHE A 136 0.00 4.63 10.70
C PHE A 136 -0.09 5.67 11.79
N VAL A 137 -1.10 6.52 11.69
CA VAL A 137 -1.47 7.46 12.74
C VAL A 137 -1.72 6.69 14.04
N ARG A 138 -0.79 6.87 15.00
CA ARG A 138 -0.92 6.46 16.41
C ARG A 138 -0.94 4.95 16.69
N GLY A 139 0.23 4.35 16.79
CA GLY A 139 0.38 2.99 17.35
C GLY A 139 1.83 2.50 17.31
N ARG A 140 2.36 2.22 18.46
CA ARG A 140 3.69 1.67 18.76
C ARG A 140 3.96 0.37 18.00
N TYR A 141 4.83 0.39 16.97
CA TYR A 141 5.38 -0.84 16.39
C TYR A 141 6.86 -0.69 16.11
N GLY A 142 7.65 -1.58 16.70
CA GLY A 142 9.08 -1.64 16.53
C GLY A 142 9.49 -2.14 15.15
N GLY A 143 10.48 -1.48 14.56
CA GLY A 143 11.14 -1.91 13.34
C GLY A 143 12.34 -2.80 13.66
N LEU A 144 12.59 -3.79 12.79
CA LEU A 144 13.78 -4.62 12.79
C LEU A 144 14.71 -4.13 11.66
N LEU A 145 15.97 -3.84 11.98
CA LEU A 145 16.96 -3.40 11.01
C LEU A 145 17.71 -4.61 10.41
N CYS A 146 17.91 -4.62 9.11
CA CYS A 146 18.87 -5.52 8.49
C CYS A 146 20.28 -5.08 8.87
N GLY A 147 20.94 -5.81 9.73
CA GLY A 147 22.34 -5.69 9.98
C GLY A 147 23.14 -6.50 8.94
N GLY A 148 23.87 -5.83 8.06
CA GLY A 148 24.85 -6.49 7.21
C GLY A 148 25.94 -7.09 8.07
N SER A 149 26.15 -8.40 7.97
CA SER A 149 27.32 -9.07 8.55
C SER A 149 28.51 -8.77 7.62
N HIS A 150 29.34 -7.83 8.01
CA HIS A 150 30.70 -7.76 7.46
C HIS A 150 31.48 -8.99 7.94
N ARG A 151 31.86 -9.83 7.00
CA ARG A 151 33.04 -10.70 7.10
C ARG A 151 33.98 -10.36 6.00
#